data_f9e7fca6df50df6d91c7ed9784489d54
#
_entry.id   f9e7fca6df50df6d91c7ed9784489d54
#
_cell.length_a   1.000
_cell.length_b   1.000
_cell.length_c   1.000
_cell.angle_alpha   90.00
_cell.angle_beta   90.00
_cell.angle_gamma   90.00
#
_symmetry.space_group_name_H-M   'P 1'
#
loop_
_entity.id
_entity.type
_entity.pdbx_description
1 polymer ?
#
loop_
_entity_poly.entity_id
_entity_poly.type
_entity_poly.pdbx_seq_one_letter_code
_entity_poly.pdbx_strand_id
1 'polypeptide(L)'
;MKRRVLLVALAFASAGAFATHVVPVLTAEQKAFLALSAAERRAVFTNAAYRTKLADSVRKMNWREPADGETSRWRRLPGIPNMRDLGGLKGLDGRTVACGRIFRSGAFNDNAKSELVDDADHPGEKKRVWKERGKDRLTDDARKFQIENFGIRTDLDLRTDGECNEMTASPLGPQVTWVHSPSQSYGSFFSNVGKASTKRNFALFLDERNYPIAVHCIAGADRTGSLIYLLEALLGVSDDDLLLDWELTAFYSSTVNFAHAPRYDKLVAGFARLPGRTTCEQAESYVRSIGFTDEDIVRFRKIMLCP
;
A
#
# COMPACT_ATOMS: atom_id res chain seq x y z
N MET A 1 -7.12 -47.23 -38.06
CA MET A 1 -6.26 -46.65 -37.00
C MET A 1 -6.78 -45.25 -36.65
N LYS A 2 -7.54 -45.08 -35.57
CA LYS A 2 -8.08 -43.79 -35.10
C LYS A 2 -7.13 -43.23 -34.03
N ARG A 3 -6.38 -42.16 -34.36
CA ARG A 3 -5.57 -41.44 -33.37
C ARG A 3 -6.50 -40.64 -32.43
N ARG A 4 -6.54 -41.05 -31.17
CA ARG A 4 -7.14 -40.25 -30.09
C ARG A 4 -6.18 -39.12 -29.77
N VAL A 5 -6.57 -37.89 -30.06
CA VAL A 5 -5.92 -36.70 -29.55
C VAL A 5 -6.34 -36.54 -28.09
N LEU A 6 -5.38 -36.72 -27.20
CA LEU A 6 -5.55 -36.47 -25.76
C LEU A 6 -5.48 -34.95 -25.56
N LEU A 7 -6.63 -34.29 -25.42
CA LEU A 7 -6.69 -32.93 -24.95
C LEU A 7 -6.34 -32.96 -23.45
N VAL A 8 -5.10 -32.55 -23.13
CA VAL A 8 -4.73 -32.21 -21.76
C VAL A 8 -5.34 -30.84 -21.49
N ALA A 9 -6.49 -30.84 -20.83
CA ALA A 9 -7.03 -29.62 -20.23
C ALA A 9 -6.10 -29.23 -19.08
N LEU A 10 -5.22 -28.25 -19.34
CA LEU A 10 -4.57 -27.49 -18.28
C LEU A 10 -5.68 -26.72 -17.56
N ALA A 11 -6.21 -27.33 -16.51
CA ALA A 11 -6.97 -26.60 -15.51
C ALA A 11 -6.00 -25.55 -14.94
N PHE A 12 -6.19 -24.31 -15.34
CA PHE A 12 -5.67 -23.19 -14.57
C PHE A 12 -6.36 -23.31 -13.21
N ALA A 13 -5.65 -23.89 -12.27
CA ALA A 13 -6.05 -23.85 -10.88
C ALA A 13 -6.30 -22.37 -10.54
N SER A 14 -7.56 -22.08 -10.28
CA SER A 14 -8.03 -20.85 -9.67
C SER A 14 -7.05 -20.41 -8.62
N ALA A 15 -6.78 -19.11 -8.61
CA ALA A 15 -5.99 -18.33 -7.66
C ALA A 15 -5.73 -19.11 -6.36
N GLY A 16 -4.60 -19.76 -6.28
CA GLY A 16 -4.15 -20.37 -5.05
C GLY A 16 -4.12 -19.27 -4.01
N ALA A 17 -4.87 -19.41 -2.94
CA ALA A 17 -4.71 -18.59 -1.78
C ALA A 17 -3.21 -18.54 -1.51
N PHE A 18 -2.61 -17.36 -1.66
CA PHE A 18 -1.25 -17.14 -1.23
C PHE A 18 -1.27 -17.27 0.30
N ALA A 19 -1.09 -18.52 0.75
CA ALA A 19 -1.04 -18.83 2.15
C ALA A 19 0.07 -17.99 2.75
N THR A 20 -0.30 -17.04 3.58
CA THR A 20 0.66 -16.52 4.53
C THR A 20 1.02 -17.68 5.42
N HIS A 21 2.29 -18.00 5.49
CA HIS A 21 2.74 -19.04 6.41
C HIS A 21 2.48 -18.66 7.87
N VAL A 22 2.15 -17.41 8.14
CA VAL A 22 1.87 -16.95 9.50
C VAL A 22 0.77 -15.89 9.53
N VAL A 23 -0.08 -15.94 10.56
CA VAL A 23 -1.09 -14.95 10.89
C VAL A 23 -0.79 -14.29 12.23
N PRO A 24 -1.18 -13.04 12.47
CA PRO A 24 -0.91 -12.38 13.73
C PRO A 24 -1.79 -12.94 14.85
N VAL A 25 -1.19 -13.14 16.01
CA VAL A 25 -1.91 -13.33 17.26
C VAL A 25 -2.15 -11.95 17.86
N LEU A 26 -3.32 -11.37 17.57
CA LEU A 26 -3.64 -10.03 18.01
C LEU A 26 -3.70 -9.95 19.55
N THR A 27 -3.07 -8.93 20.11
CA THR A 27 -3.15 -8.63 21.55
C THR A 27 -4.56 -8.15 21.93
N ALA A 28 -4.86 -8.09 23.21
CA ALA A 28 -6.13 -7.57 23.70
C ALA A 28 -6.35 -6.11 23.27
N GLU A 29 -5.31 -5.29 23.28
CA GLU A 29 -5.35 -3.90 22.84
C GLU A 29 -5.66 -3.76 21.34
N GLN A 30 -5.06 -4.60 20.50
CA GLN A 30 -5.31 -4.61 19.06
C GLN A 30 -6.74 -5.04 18.74
N LYS A 31 -7.22 -6.10 19.41
CA LYS A 31 -8.60 -6.56 19.26
C LYS A 31 -9.60 -5.48 19.70
N ALA A 32 -9.33 -4.82 20.84
CA ALA A 32 -10.15 -3.72 21.32
C ALA A 32 -10.19 -2.55 20.32
N PHE A 33 -9.04 -2.17 19.76
CA PHE A 33 -8.99 -1.12 18.73
C PHE A 33 -9.81 -1.48 17.48
N LEU A 34 -9.68 -2.69 16.99
CA LEU A 34 -10.39 -3.16 15.79
C LEU A 34 -11.90 -3.30 16.01
N ALA A 35 -12.34 -3.44 17.25
CA ALA A 35 -13.76 -3.50 17.62
C ALA A 35 -14.42 -2.12 17.77
N LEU A 36 -13.65 -1.03 17.78
CA LEU A 36 -14.19 0.33 17.89
C LEU A 36 -14.85 0.76 16.58
N SER A 37 -15.90 1.55 16.67
CA SER A 37 -16.43 2.31 15.53
C SER A 37 -15.43 3.37 15.04
N ALA A 38 -15.61 3.87 13.83
CA ALA A 38 -14.74 4.92 13.26
C ALA A 38 -14.65 6.16 14.16
N ALA A 39 -15.79 6.58 14.75
CA ALA A 39 -15.84 7.73 15.66
C ALA A 39 -15.03 7.48 16.95
N GLU A 40 -15.17 6.30 17.53
CA GLU A 40 -14.43 5.90 18.74
C GLU A 40 -12.93 5.78 18.44
N ARG A 41 -12.53 5.18 17.34
CA ARG A 41 -11.13 5.14 16.91
C ARG A 41 -10.56 6.55 16.78
N ARG A 42 -11.30 7.46 16.15
CA ARG A 42 -10.90 8.86 16.03
C ARG A 42 -10.70 9.53 17.39
N ALA A 43 -11.59 9.25 18.36
CA ALA A 43 -11.48 9.78 19.72
C ALA A 43 -10.23 9.26 20.45
N VAL A 44 -9.94 7.95 20.36
CA VAL A 44 -8.76 7.37 21.02
C VAL A 44 -7.45 7.84 20.39
N PHE A 45 -7.45 8.26 19.13
CA PHE A 45 -6.27 8.83 18.49
C PHE A 45 -5.78 10.13 19.14
N THR A 46 -6.61 10.87 19.81
CA THR A 46 -6.21 12.05 20.57
C THR A 46 -5.50 11.71 21.89
N ASN A 47 -5.65 10.47 22.39
CA ASN A 47 -5.08 10.03 23.66
C ASN A 47 -3.65 9.49 23.48
N ALA A 48 -2.65 10.24 23.96
CA ALA A 48 -1.24 9.86 23.82
C ALA A 48 -0.88 8.54 24.52
N ALA A 49 -1.44 8.28 25.70
CA ALA A 49 -1.20 7.03 26.44
C ALA A 49 -1.76 5.82 25.68
N TYR A 50 -2.95 5.94 25.07
CA TYR A 50 -3.54 4.89 24.25
C TYR A 50 -2.67 4.60 23.02
N ARG A 51 -2.19 5.64 22.33
CA ARG A 51 -1.29 5.51 21.18
C ARG A 51 -0.04 4.73 21.51
N THR A 52 0.61 5.08 22.62
CA THR A 52 1.83 4.39 23.10
C THR A 52 1.51 2.92 23.38
N LYS A 53 0.43 2.64 24.09
CA LYS A 53 0.00 1.28 24.40
C LYS A 53 -0.28 0.46 23.15
N LEU A 54 -0.92 1.04 22.13
CA LEU A 54 -1.17 0.38 20.86
C LEU A 54 0.13 0.09 20.10
N ALA A 55 1.04 1.05 20.02
CA ALA A 55 2.34 0.86 19.37
C ALA A 55 3.20 -0.21 20.09
N ASP A 56 3.17 -0.25 21.41
CA ASP A 56 3.88 -1.27 22.19
C ASP A 56 3.28 -2.66 21.98
N SER A 57 1.97 -2.75 21.80
CA SER A 57 1.30 -4.02 21.50
C SER A 57 1.76 -4.61 20.18
N VAL A 58 2.04 -3.78 19.16
CA VAL A 58 2.56 -4.22 17.87
C VAL A 58 3.93 -4.86 17.98
N ARG A 59 4.81 -4.27 18.79
CA ARG A 59 6.16 -4.81 19.03
C ARG A 59 6.12 -6.18 19.72
N LYS A 60 5.03 -6.47 20.43
CA LYS A 60 4.81 -7.73 21.16
C LYS A 60 3.91 -8.70 20.41
N MET A 61 3.49 -8.37 19.21
CA MET A 61 2.60 -9.21 18.41
C MET A 61 3.31 -10.52 18.04
N ASN A 62 2.71 -11.64 18.43
CA ASN A 62 3.15 -12.97 18.04
C ASN A 62 2.52 -13.38 16.72
N TRP A 63 3.08 -14.42 16.13
CA TRP A 63 2.64 -14.99 14.86
C TRP A 63 2.50 -16.49 15.02
N ARG A 64 1.51 -17.07 14.36
CA ARG A 64 1.26 -18.51 14.33
C ARG A 64 0.95 -18.98 12.93
N GLU A 65 1.01 -20.25 12.70
CA GLU A 65 0.48 -20.85 11.48
C GLU A 65 -1.04 -20.58 11.38
N PRO A 66 -1.55 -20.31 10.18
CA PRO A 66 -2.98 -20.16 9.99
C PRO A 66 -3.69 -21.51 10.21
N ALA A 67 -4.92 -21.47 10.70
CA ALA A 67 -5.81 -22.63 10.64
C ALA A 67 -6.28 -22.87 9.20
N ASP A 68 -6.81 -24.06 8.93
CA ASP A 68 -7.34 -24.40 7.59
C ASP A 68 -8.40 -23.38 7.16
N GLY A 69 -8.19 -22.78 6.00
CA GLY A 69 -9.06 -21.75 5.45
C GLY A 69 -8.95 -20.37 6.08
N GLU A 70 -8.08 -20.17 7.07
CA GLU A 70 -7.85 -18.88 7.67
C GLU A 70 -7.03 -17.97 6.74
N THR A 71 -7.51 -16.76 6.54
CA THR A 71 -6.80 -15.72 5.77
C THR A 71 -6.51 -14.52 6.63
N SER A 72 -5.44 -13.78 6.32
CA SER A 72 -5.10 -12.55 6.99
C SER A 72 -4.57 -11.54 5.98
N ARG A 73 -4.96 -10.27 6.14
CA ARG A 73 -4.35 -9.15 5.40
C ARG A 73 -2.93 -8.86 5.86
N TRP A 74 -2.61 -9.18 7.10
CA TRP A 74 -1.29 -8.94 7.68
C TRP A 74 -0.23 -9.82 7.03
N ARG A 75 0.94 -9.23 6.82
CA ARG A 75 2.12 -9.92 6.30
C ARG A 75 3.30 -9.61 7.19
N ARG A 76 3.92 -10.65 7.76
CA ARG A 76 5.16 -10.47 8.50
C ARG A 76 6.33 -10.52 7.55
N LEU A 77 7.12 -9.45 7.58
CA LEU A 77 8.40 -9.46 6.90
C LEU A 77 9.44 -8.78 7.80
N PRO A 78 10.45 -9.52 8.27
CA PRO A 78 11.52 -8.93 9.08
C PRO A 78 12.15 -7.75 8.35
N GLY A 79 12.27 -6.60 9.04
CA GLY A 79 12.84 -5.37 8.49
C GLY A 79 11.89 -4.52 7.65
N ILE A 80 10.74 -5.03 7.22
CA ILE A 80 9.76 -4.26 6.43
C ILE A 80 8.56 -3.88 7.29
N PRO A 81 8.42 -2.58 7.54
CA PRO A 81 7.31 -2.09 8.34
C PRO A 81 6.00 -2.02 7.55
N ASN A 82 4.89 -2.08 8.26
CA ASN A 82 3.58 -1.69 7.76
C ASN A 82 3.11 -2.50 6.54
N MET A 83 3.59 -3.76 6.41
CA MET A 83 3.24 -4.58 5.26
C MET A 83 1.91 -5.29 5.44
N ARG A 84 1.03 -5.16 4.45
CA ARG A 84 -0.26 -5.86 4.37
C ARG A 84 -0.79 -5.96 2.95
N ASP A 85 -1.68 -6.90 2.76
CA ASP A 85 -2.43 -7.14 1.54
C ASP A 85 -3.66 -6.20 1.50
N LEU A 86 -4.00 -5.67 0.34
CA LEU A 86 -5.28 -4.96 0.15
C LEU A 86 -6.46 -5.92 0.10
N GLY A 87 -6.23 -7.17 -0.24
CA GLY A 87 -7.28 -8.17 -0.41
C GLY A 87 -8.07 -8.48 0.85
N GLY A 88 -9.25 -9.06 0.65
CA GLY A 88 -10.14 -9.49 1.72
C GLY A 88 -11.19 -8.47 2.16
N LEU A 89 -11.10 -7.21 1.74
CA LEU A 89 -12.12 -6.19 1.97
C LEU A 89 -13.36 -6.43 1.09
N LYS A 90 -14.51 -5.96 1.55
CA LYS A 90 -15.72 -5.92 0.74
C LYS A 90 -15.74 -4.65 -0.10
N GLY A 91 -16.00 -4.82 -1.38
CA GLY A 91 -16.12 -3.75 -2.34
C GLY A 91 -17.50 -3.71 -3.01
N LEU A 92 -17.55 -3.20 -4.23
CA LEU A 92 -18.78 -3.05 -5.02
C LEU A 92 -19.58 -4.36 -5.09
N ASP A 93 -20.88 -4.25 -4.93
CA ASP A 93 -21.85 -5.35 -5.04
C ASP A 93 -21.57 -6.52 -4.07
N GLY A 94 -20.89 -6.23 -2.94
CA GLY A 94 -20.49 -7.23 -1.95
C GLY A 94 -19.35 -8.15 -2.40
N ARG A 95 -18.78 -7.92 -3.59
CA ARG A 95 -17.61 -8.66 -4.07
C ARG A 95 -16.40 -8.45 -3.17
N THR A 96 -15.49 -9.39 -3.16
CA THR A 96 -14.30 -9.32 -2.31
C THR A 96 -13.10 -8.79 -3.11
N VAL A 97 -12.34 -7.87 -2.54
CA VAL A 97 -11.06 -7.44 -3.10
C VAL A 97 -10.10 -8.63 -3.13
N ALA A 98 -9.51 -8.91 -4.29
CA ALA A 98 -8.66 -10.06 -4.52
C ALA A 98 -7.39 -10.02 -3.65
N CYS A 99 -7.16 -11.10 -2.91
CA CYS A 99 -5.94 -11.26 -2.12
C CYS A 99 -4.73 -11.53 -3.01
N GLY A 100 -3.53 -11.15 -2.52
CA GLY A 100 -2.27 -11.44 -3.19
C GLY A 100 -2.03 -10.63 -4.48
N ARG A 101 -2.79 -9.58 -4.72
CA ARG A 101 -2.63 -8.72 -5.90
C ARG A 101 -1.83 -7.46 -5.60
N ILE A 102 -2.20 -6.73 -4.56
CA ILE A 102 -1.52 -5.49 -4.16
C ILE A 102 -1.14 -5.59 -2.69
N PHE A 103 0.14 -5.38 -2.43
CA PHE A 103 0.69 -5.25 -1.08
C PHE A 103 1.12 -3.81 -0.85
N ARG A 104 0.79 -3.25 0.31
CA ARG A 104 1.34 -1.98 0.75
C ARG A 104 2.34 -2.17 1.85
N SER A 105 3.41 -1.36 1.87
CA SER A 105 4.46 -1.47 2.90
C SER A 105 5.24 -0.17 3.07
N GLY A 106 6.14 -0.15 4.05
CA GLY A 106 7.28 0.77 4.06
C GLY A 106 8.39 0.29 3.13
N ALA A 107 9.43 1.09 3.01
CA ALA A 107 10.52 0.85 2.07
C ALA A 107 11.31 -0.42 2.40
N PHE A 108 11.82 -1.08 1.36
CA PHE A 108 12.65 -2.27 1.42
C PHE A 108 14.12 -1.97 1.74
N ASN A 109 14.52 -0.71 1.65
CA ASN A 109 15.84 -0.19 2.05
C ASN A 109 15.67 1.16 2.76
N ASP A 110 16.74 1.59 3.44
CA ASP A 110 16.77 2.93 4.02
C ASP A 110 16.76 3.99 2.93
N ASN A 111 16.37 5.21 3.28
CA ASN A 111 16.60 6.34 2.38
C ASN A 111 18.10 6.59 2.21
N ALA A 112 18.47 7.19 1.09
CA ALA A 112 19.79 7.71 0.90
C ALA A 112 20.14 8.71 2.01
N LYS A 113 21.39 8.73 2.43
CA LYS A 113 21.89 9.73 3.38
C LYS A 113 21.90 11.09 2.73
N SER A 114 21.68 12.13 3.50
CA SER A 114 21.76 13.51 3.02
C SER A 114 22.37 14.42 4.04
N GLU A 115 23.01 15.47 3.58
CA GLU A 115 23.50 16.58 4.40
C GLU A 115 23.00 17.92 3.88
N LEU A 116 22.97 18.93 4.75
CA LEU A 116 22.71 20.31 4.36
C LEU A 116 24.06 20.99 4.15
N VAL A 117 24.30 21.47 2.96
CA VAL A 117 25.47 22.28 2.59
C VAL A 117 25.04 23.69 2.26
N ASP A 118 25.96 24.64 2.35
CA ASP A 118 25.68 26.01 1.92
C ASP A 118 25.38 26.02 0.41
N ASP A 119 24.35 26.75 0.02
CA ASP A 119 23.98 26.87 -1.38
C ASP A 119 24.86 27.97 -2.03
N ALA A 120 25.73 27.52 -2.95
CA ALA A 120 26.61 28.44 -3.66
C ALA A 120 25.86 29.42 -4.58
N ASP A 121 24.65 29.03 -5.04
CA ASP A 121 23.84 29.86 -5.93
C ASP A 121 22.94 30.85 -5.16
N HIS A 122 22.71 30.58 -3.86
CA HIS A 122 21.89 31.41 -2.97
C HIS A 122 22.61 31.63 -1.64
N PRO A 123 23.49 32.65 -1.54
CA PRO A 123 24.29 32.93 -0.33
C PRO A 123 23.40 33.11 0.92
N GLY A 124 23.72 32.37 1.99
CA GLY A 124 22.95 32.36 3.23
C GLY A 124 21.85 31.28 3.30
N GLU A 125 21.59 30.57 2.22
CA GLU A 125 20.67 29.43 2.19
C GLU A 125 21.46 28.13 2.25
N LYS A 126 20.75 27.04 2.61
CA LYS A 126 21.30 25.69 2.61
C LYS A 126 20.51 24.81 1.66
N LYS A 127 21.23 24.04 0.86
CA LYS A 127 20.62 22.99 0.02
C LYS A 127 20.93 21.59 0.54
N ARG A 128 20.01 20.68 0.30
CA ARG A 128 20.18 19.26 0.63
C ARG A 128 20.95 18.55 -0.48
N VAL A 129 22.06 17.94 -0.12
CA VAL A 129 22.84 17.08 -1.01
C VAL A 129 22.62 15.64 -0.57
N TRP A 130 22.21 14.81 -1.48
CA TRP A 130 22.05 13.38 -1.27
C TRP A 130 23.38 12.67 -1.50
N LYS A 131 23.66 11.70 -0.63
CA LYS A 131 24.89 10.90 -0.62
C LYS A 131 24.58 9.46 -1.05
N GLU A 132 25.29 8.52 -0.45
CA GLU A 132 25.18 7.10 -0.73
C GLU A 132 23.74 6.57 -0.69
N ARG A 133 23.46 5.56 -1.52
CA ARG A 133 22.26 4.75 -1.46
C ARG A 133 22.01 4.21 -0.04
N GLY A 134 20.77 4.16 0.36
CA GLY A 134 20.36 3.58 1.63
C GLY A 134 20.60 2.07 1.69
N LYS A 135 20.94 1.57 2.89
CA LYS A 135 21.15 0.13 3.12
C LYS A 135 19.86 -0.66 2.92
N ASP A 136 19.98 -1.85 2.33
CA ASP A 136 18.88 -2.80 2.25
C ASP A 136 18.47 -3.25 3.67
N ARG A 137 17.15 -3.31 3.88
CA ARG A 137 16.54 -3.75 5.13
C ARG A 137 16.25 -5.25 5.13
N LEU A 138 16.14 -5.82 3.94
CA LEU A 138 15.84 -7.23 3.75
C LEU A 138 17.10 -8.07 3.93
N THR A 139 16.98 -9.14 4.71
CA THR A 139 17.90 -10.26 4.64
C THR A 139 17.64 -11.07 3.37
N ASP A 140 18.60 -11.91 2.95
CA ASP A 140 18.43 -12.77 1.78
C ASP A 140 17.25 -13.74 1.96
N ASP A 141 17.05 -14.28 3.15
CA ASP A 141 15.91 -15.13 3.48
C ASP A 141 14.59 -14.38 3.36
N ALA A 142 14.52 -13.13 3.87
CA ALA A 142 13.32 -12.32 3.75
C ALA A 142 13.03 -11.93 2.29
N ARG A 143 14.05 -11.68 1.49
CA ARG A 143 13.95 -11.42 0.05
C ARG A 143 13.43 -12.64 -0.70
N LYS A 144 14.04 -13.82 -0.45
CA LYS A 144 13.60 -15.08 -1.01
C LYS A 144 12.13 -15.39 -0.65
N PHE A 145 11.79 -15.21 0.64
CA PHE A 145 10.42 -15.40 1.11
C PHE A 145 9.40 -14.53 0.37
N GLN A 146 9.70 -13.26 0.10
CA GLN A 146 8.81 -12.36 -0.64
C GLN A 146 8.52 -12.88 -2.05
N ILE A 147 9.55 -13.33 -2.72
CA ILE A 147 9.43 -13.81 -4.09
C ILE A 147 8.67 -15.13 -4.15
N GLU A 148 9.01 -16.07 -3.27
CA GLU A 148 8.42 -17.41 -3.28
C GLU A 148 6.97 -17.45 -2.76
N ASN A 149 6.63 -16.60 -1.78
CA ASN A 149 5.33 -16.65 -1.12
C ASN A 149 4.36 -15.54 -1.56
N PHE A 150 4.88 -14.35 -1.90
CA PHE A 150 4.01 -13.26 -2.38
C PHE A 150 4.10 -13.09 -3.89
N GLY A 151 5.09 -13.67 -4.54
CA GLY A 151 5.25 -13.65 -5.99
C GLY A 151 5.42 -12.25 -6.58
N ILE A 152 5.90 -11.27 -5.79
CA ILE A 152 5.97 -9.86 -6.20
C ILE A 152 6.73 -9.73 -7.51
N ARG A 153 6.10 -9.08 -8.48
CA ARG A 153 6.66 -8.80 -9.81
C ARG A 153 7.04 -7.35 -9.99
N THR A 154 6.30 -6.45 -9.36
CA THR A 154 6.52 -5.01 -9.48
C THR A 154 6.68 -4.39 -8.11
N ASP A 155 7.74 -3.61 -7.97
CA ASP A 155 8.06 -2.78 -6.81
C ASP A 155 7.81 -1.31 -7.21
N LEU A 156 6.65 -0.78 -6.79
CA LEU A 156 6.26 0.60 -7.04
C LEU A 156 6.74 1.50 -5.89
N ASP A 157 7.84 2.15 -6.10
CA ASP A 157 8.49 3.04 -5.14
C ASP A 157 8.05 4.49 -5.35
N LEU A 158 7.31 5.03 -4.38
CA LEU A 158 6.74 6.37 -4.40
C LEU A 158 7.66 7.44 -3.78
N ARG A 159 8.89 7.09 -3.41
CA ARG A 159 9.84 8.00 -2.79
C ARG A 159 10.35 9.03 -3.81
N THR A 160 10.94 10.11 -3.31
CA THR A 160 11.57 11.13 -4.16
C THR A 160 12.89 10.62 -4.77
N ASP A 161 13.35 11.28 -5.83
CA ASP A 161 14.64 10.98 -6.45
C ASP A 161 15.78 11.00 -5.44
N GLY A 162 15.79 12.01 -4.56
CA GLY A 162 16.82 12.10 -3.53
C GLY A 162 16.77 10.97 -2.50
N GLU A 163 15.57 10.53 -2.09
CA GLU A 163 15.41 9.40 -1.16
C GLU A 163 15.90 8.08 -1.76
N CYS A 164 15.83 7.96 -3.09
CA CYS A 164 16.27 6.82 -3.88
C CYS A 164 17.64 7.01 -4.55
N ASN A 165 18.42 8.02 -4.13
CA ASN A 165 19.70 8.33 -4.74
C ASN A 165 20.55 7.07 -4.95
N GLU A 166 21.15 6.94 -6.14
CA GLU A 166 21.96 5.78 -6.58
C GLU A 166 21.22 4.43 -6.65
N MET A 167 19.89 4.40 -6.49
CA MET A 167 19.13 3.18 -6.75
C MET A 167 18.93 2.98 -8.26
N THR A 168 19.19 1.77 -8.73
CA THR A 168 19.00 1.37 -10.13
C THR A 168 18.11 0.13 -10.30
N ALA A 169 17.74 -0.51 -9.18
CA ALA A 169 16.94 -1.73 -9.17
C ALA A 169 16.21 -1.88 -7.82
N SER A 170 15.22 -2.75 -7.80
CA SER A 170 14.50 -3.12 -6.58
C SER A 170 15.41 -3.84 -5.59
N PRO A 171 15.35 -3.51 -4.29
CA PRO A 171 15.97 -4.30 -3.24
C PRO A 171 15.45 -5.75 -3.15
N LEU A 172 14.32 -6.05 -3.78
CA LEU A 172 13.76 -7.40 -3.84
C LEU A 172 14.52 -8.33 -4.80
N GLY A 173 15.36 -7.77 -5.67
CA GLY A 173 16.19 -8.54 -6.59
C GLY A 173 15.86 -8.32 -8.07
N PRO A 174 16.69 -8.87 -8.98
CA PRO A 174 16.63 -8.56 -10.40
C PRO A 174 15.39 -9.10 -11.14
N GLN A 175 14.68 -10.05 -10.53
CA GLN A 175 13.43 -10.60 -11.07
C GLN A 175 12.21 -9.70 -10.82
N VAL A 176 12.36 -8.63 -10.02
CA VAL A 176 11.30 -7.68 -9.70
C VAL A 176 11.53 -6.40 -10.49
N THR A 177 10.54 -5.98 -11.25
CA THR A 177 10.58 -4.70 -11.95
C THR A 177 10.46 -3.55 -10.94
N TRP A 178 11.52 -2.75 -10.81
CA TRP A 178 11.48 -1.53 -10.00
C TRP A 178 10.89 -0.38 -10.82
N VAL A 179 9.79 0.17 -10.32
CA VAL A 179 9.14 1.34 -10.91
C VAL A 179 9.26 2.50 -9.93
N HIS A 180 10.20 3.39 -10.18
CA HIS A 180 10.37 4.59 -9.39
C HIS A 180 9.43 5.70 -9.90
N SER A 181 8.49 6.11 -9.04
CA SER A 181 7.49 7.11 -9.39
C SER A 181 7.23 8.08 -8.23
N PRO A 182 8.06 9.10 -8.06
CA PRO A 182 7.89 10.11 -7.03
C PRO A 182 6.47 10.65 -6.96
N SER A 183 5.83 10.53 -5.80
CA SER A 183 4.41 10.80 -5.63
C SER A 183 4.12 11.81 -4.53
N GLN A 184 2.94 12.41 -4.60
CA GLN A 184 2.42 13.33 -3.60
C GLN A 184 1.43 12.62 -2.66
N SER A 185 1.11 13.28 -1.54
CA SER A 185 0.18 12.75 -0.55
C SER A 185 -0.83 13.79 -0.09
N TYR A 186 -1.94 13.33 0.45
CA TYR A 186 -2.97 14.16 1.09
C TYR A 186 -3.46 15.30 0.19
N GLY A 187 -3.46 16.55 0.69
CA GLY A 187 -3.90 17.70 -0.10
C GLY A 187 -3.10 17.91 -1.40
N SER A 188 -1.79 17.62 -1.39
CA SER A 188 -0.94 17.72 -2.58
C SER A 188 -1.21 16.63 -3.63
N PHE A 189 -1.93 15.57 -3.28
CA PHE A 189 -2.39 14.53 -4.19
C PHE A 189 -3.23 15.09 -5.35
N PHE A 190 -3.97 16.19 -5.11
CA PHE A 190 -4.83 16.88 -6.08
C PHE A 190 -4.12 17.97 -6.89
N SER A 191 -2.86 18.28 -6.60
CA SER A 191 -2.05 19.21 -7.38
C SER A 191 -1.73 18.64 -8.79
N ASN A 192 -1.29 19.49 -9.71
CA ASN A 192 -0.87 19.02 -11.05
C ASN A 192 0.24 17.96 -10.97
N VAL A 193 1.20 18.12 -10.05
CA VAL A 193 2.27 17.13 -9.81
C VAL A 193 1.69 15.84 -9.26
N GLY A 194 0.76 15.93 -8.28
CA GLY A 194 0.08 14.78 -7.71
C GLY A 194 -0.76 14.03 -8.76
N LYS A 195 -1.53 14.74 -9.55
CA LYS A 195 -2.31 14.16 -10.67
C LYS A 195 -1.43 13.47 -11.70
N ALA A 196 -0.30 14.09 -12.09
CA ALA A 196 0.63 13.50 -13.05
C ALA A 196 1.28 12.21 -12.50
N SER A 197 1.69 12.19 -11.23
CA SER A 197 2.22 10.98 -10.61
C SER A 197 1.15 9.89 -10.47
N THR A 198 -0.07 10.25 -10.04
CA THR A 198 -1.17 9.28 -9.94
C THR A 198 -1.53 8.69 -11.30
N LYS A 199 -1.50 9.50 -12.37
CA LYS A 199 -1.71 8.99 -13.73
C LYS A 199 -0.70 7.91 -14.10
N ARG A 200 0.60 8.15 -13.87
CA ARG A 200 1.64 7.14 -14.11
C ARG A 200 1.42 5.88 -13.28
N ASN A 201 1.10 6.05 -12.00
CA ASN A 201 0.91 4.92 -11.09
C ASN A 201 -0.35 4.11 -11.45
N PHE A 202 -1.48 4.76 -11.72
CA PHE A 202 -2.72 4.05 -12.02
C PHE A 202 -2.63 3.23 -13.30
N ALA A 203 -1.87 3.68 -14.31
CA ALA A 203 -1.62 2.91 -15.53
C ALA A 203 -0.99 1.54 -15.25
N LEU A 204 -0.16 1.40 -14.21
CA LEU A 204 0.45 0.11 -13.84
C LEU A 204 -0.58 -0.92 -13.38
N PHE A 205 -1.64 -0.46 -12.71
CA PHE A 205 -2.69 -1.34 -12.18
C PHE A 205 -3.68 -1.82 -13.26
N LEU A 206 -3.57 -1.32 -14.49
CA LEU A 206 -4.38 -1.77 -15.62
C LEU A 206 -3.79 -2.95 -16.39
N ASP A 207 -2.57 -3.35 -16.06
CA ASP A 207 -1.89 -4.47 -16.73
C ASP A 207 -1.68 -5.63 -15.74
N GLU A 208 -2.36 -6.76 -15.98
CA GLU A 208 -2.26 -7.95 -15.14
C GLU A 208 -0.85 -8.54 -15.04
N ARG A 209 0.01 -8.24 -16.01
CA ARG A 209 1.41 -8.71 -16.02
C ARG A 209 2.24 -8.10 -14.90
N ASN A 210 1.84 -6.94 -14.39
CA ASN A 210 2.54 -6.24 -13.31
C ASN A 210 2.28 -6.87 -11.94
N TYR A 211 1.21 -7.66 -11.80
CA TYR A 211 0.82 -8.21 -10.50
C TYR A 211 1.56 -9.50 -10.13
N PRO A 212 1.81 -9.73 -8.85
CA PRO A 212 1.53 -8.87 -7.69
C PRO A 212 2.40 -7.64 -7.60
N ILE A 213 1.82 -6.51 -7.15
CA ILE A 213 2.49 -5.22 -7.02
C ILE A 213 2.72 -4.89 -5.54
N ALA A 214 3.96 -4.58 -5.18
CA ALA A 214 4.26 -3.98 -3.88
C ALA A 214 4.32 -2.46 -4.03
N VAL A 215 3.53 -1.73 -3.24
CA VAL A 215 3.46 -0.27 -3.25
C VAL A 215 4.04 0.26 -1.96
N HIS A 216 5.05 1.09 -2.05
CA HIS A 216 5.68 1.64 -0.85
C HIS A 216 6.17 3.10 -1.01
N CYS A 217 6.37 3.73 0.14
CA CYS A 217 7.17 4.93 0.30
C CYS A 217 8.15 4.69 1.46
N ILE A 218 8.46 5.67 2.30
CA ILE A 218 9.35 5.45 3.47
C ILE A 218 8.68 4.55 4.52
N ALA A 219 7.53 5.01 5.04
CA ALA A 219 6.81 4.33 6.12
C ALA A 219 5.58 3.54 5.63
N GLY A 220 5.24 3.63 4.35
CA GLY A 220 4.01 3.08 3.82
C GLY A 220 2.74 3.79 4.33
N ALA A 221 2.88 5.02 4.84
CA ALA A 221 1.80 5.78 5.48
C ALA A 221 1.17 6.82 4.54
N ASP A 222 1.95 7.83 4.14
CA ASP A 222 1.44 9.05 3.51
C ASP A 222 1.19 8.91 2.01
N ARG A 223 2.25 8.83 1.21
CA ARG A 223 2.18 8.66 -0.26
C ARG A 223 1.51 7.35 -0.63
N THR A 224 1.94 6.27 0.00
CA THR A 224 1.31 4.95 -0.14
C THR A 224 -0.14 5.00 0.30
N GLY A 225 -0.44 5.54 1.49
CA GLY A 225 -1.81 5.64 2.00
C GLY A 225 -2.73 6.45 1.09
N SER A 226 -2.25 7.54 0.46
CA SER A 226 -3.06 8.35 -0.46
C SER A 226 -3.38 7.60 -1.76
N LEU A 227 -2.41 6.86 -2.31
CA LEU A 227 -2.64 6.04 -3.50
C LEU A 227 -3.56 4.85 -3.19
N ILE A 228 -3.32 4.15 -2.08
CA ILE A 228 -4.15 3.01 -1.66
C ILE A 228 -5.59 3.45 -1.40
N TYR A 229 -5.80 4.59 -0.74
CA TYR A 229 -7.14 5.17 -0.56
C TYR A 229 -7.89 5.30 -1.90
N LEU A 230 -7.24 5.84 -2.93
CA LEU A 230 -7.84 5.94 -4.27
C LEU A 230 -8.21 4.56 -4.83
N LEU A 231 -7.29 3.58 -4.74
CA LEU A 231 -7.51 2.24 -5.29
C LEU A 231 -8.67 1.52 -4.56
N GLU A 232 -8.69 1.56 -3.24
CA GLU A 232 -9.75 0.96 -2.43
C GLU A 232 -11.10 1.66 -2.65
N ALA A 233 -11.12 3.00 -2.74
CA ALA A 233 -12.31 3.76 -3.06
C ALA A 233 -12.89 3.40 -4.44
N LEU A 234 -12.05 3.23 -5.48
CA LEU A 234 -12.47 2.76 -6.80
C LEU A 234 -13.07 1.35 -6.78
N LEU A 235 -12.65 0.52 -5.84
CA LEU A 235 -13.21 -0.81 -5.63
C LEU A 235 -14.51 -0.80 -4.82
N GLY A 236 -14.95 0.37 -4.34
CA GLY A 236 -16.16 0.53 -3.54
C GLY A 236 -16.04 0.02 -2.11
N VAL A 237 -14.83 0.02 -1.57
CA VAL A 237 -14.60 -0.26 -0.15
C VAL A 237 -15.27 0.81 0.70
N SER A 238 -15.87 0.42 1.82
CA SER A 238 -16.59 1.34 2.71
C SER A 238 -15.71 2.41 3.31
N ASP A 239 -16.27 3.59 3.61
CA ASP A 239 -15.52 4.69 4.22
C ASP A 239 -14.89 4.29 5.57
N ASP A 240 -15.55 3.43 6.34
CA ASP A 240 -15.02 2.88 7.60
C ASP A 240 -13.79 1.99 7.37
N ASP A 241 -13.82 1.16 6.32
CA ASP A 241 -12.68 0.29 5.99
C ASP A 241 -11.53 1.09 5.37
N LEU A 242 -11.82 2.12 4.56
CA LEU A 242 -10.82 3.06 4.04
C LEU A 242 -10.08 3.76 5.19
N LEU A 243 -10.83 4.25 6.18
CA LEU A 243 -10.27 4.87 7.36
C LEU A 243 -9.46 3.85 8.18
N LEU A 244 -10.02 2.66 8.40
CA LEU A 244 -9.35 1.60 9.15
C LEU A 244 -8.03 1.19 8.49
N ASP A 245 -8.00 1.01 7.16
CA ASP A 245 -6.75 0.68 6.48
C ASP A 245 -5.68 1.75 6.71
N TRP A 246 -6.04 3.03 6.63
CA TRP A 246 -5.11 4.10 6.94
C TRP A 246 -4.66 4.06 8.41
N GLU A 247 -5.57 3.86 9.35
CA GLU A 247 -5.33 3.81 10.80
C GLU A 247 -4.44 2.64 11.21
N LEU A 248 -4.49 1.51 10.50
CA LEU A 248 -3.61 0.36 10.77
C LEU A 248 -2.12 0.68 10.70
N THR A 249 -1.72 1.78 10.07
CA THR A 249 -0.34 2.29 10.15
C THR A 249 0.07 2.64 11.57
N ALA A 250 -0.87 2.95 12.47
CA ALA A 250 -0.60 3.16 13.89
C ALA A 250 -0.09 1.90 14.60
N PHE A 251 -0.35 0.72 14.03
CA PHE A 251 0.23 -0.54 14.52
C PHE A 251 1.70 -0.67 14.20
N TYR A 252 2.19 0.07 13.23
CA TYR A 252 3.62 0.18 12.94
C TYR A 252 4.26 1.39 13.64
N SER A 253 3.61 2.55 13.59
CA SER A 253 4.10 3.79 14.18
C SER A 253 2.93 4.66 14.62
N SER A 254 2.66 4.68 15.92
CA SER A 254 1.63 5.56 16.50
C SER A 254 1.88 7.04 16.19
N THR A 255 3.15 7.46 16.15
CA THR A 255 3.53 8.86 15.89
C THR A 255 3.14 9.30 14.49
N VAL A 256 3.38 8.46 13.47
CA VAL A 256 3.10 8.82 12.07
C VAL A 256 1.64 9.13 11.86
N ASN A 257 0.73 8.22 12.19
CA ASN A 257 -0.70 8.42 11.90
C ASN A 257 -1.33 9.52 12.76
N PHE A 258 -0.96 9.61 14.02
CA PHE A 258 -1.55 10.60 14.92
C PHE A 258 -1.11 12.03 14.59
N ALA A 259 0.16 12.21 14.22
CA ALA A 259 0.65 13.51 13.74
C ALA A 259 0.05 13.89 12.38
N HIS A 260 -0.36 12.89 11.58
CA HIS A 260 -0.83 13.09 10.21
C HIS A 260 -2.35 13.03 10.06
N ALA A 261 -3.12 12.77 11.11
CA ALA A 261 -4.58 12.69 11.04
C ALA A 261 -5.23 13.92 10.36
N PRO A 262 -4.83 15.18 10.65
CA PRO A 262 -5.37 16.34 9.94
C PRO A 262 -5.01 16.39 8.45
N ARG A 263 -3.95 15.68 8.03
CA ARG A 263 -3.57 15.56 6.61
C ARG A 263 -4.43 14.54 5.89
N TYR A 264 -4.78 13.43 6.56
CA TYR A 264 -5.77 12.47 6.06
C TYR A 264 -7.11 13.14 5.83
N ASP A 265 -7.58 13.99 6.76
CA ASP A 265 -8.81 14.75 6.58
C ASP A 265 -8.77 15.64 5.33
N LYS A 266 -7.59 16.18 4.96
CA LYS A 266 -7.41 16.93 3.71
C LYS A 266 -7.49 16.05 2.47
N LEU A 267 -7.09 14.78 2.54
CA LEU A 267 -7.28 13.82 1.45
C LEU A 267 -8.77 13.56 1.22
N VAL A 268 -9.48 13.18 2.27
CA VAL A 268 -10.94 12.92 2.23
C VAL A 268 -11.70 14.15 1.72
N ALA A 269 -11.42 15.33 2.29
CA ALA A 269 -12.03 16.58 1.86
C ALA A 269 -11.69 16.94 0.40
N GLY A 270 -10.52 16.52 -0.10
CA GLY A 270 -10.14 16.69 -1.51
C GLY A 270 -11.01 15.84 -2.43
N PHE A 271 -11.28 14.59 -2.11
CA PHE A 271 -12.20 13.73 -2.86
C PHE A 271 -13.63 14.23 -2.77
N ALA A 272 -14.11 14.65 -1.60
CA ALA A 272 -15.45 15.17 -1.39
C ALA A 272 -15.80 16.43 -2.22
N ARG A 273 -14.82 17.12 -2.80
CA ARG A 273 -14.99 18.25 -3.73
C ARG A 273 -15.21 17.83 -5.18
N LEU A 274 -14.99 16.55 -5.49
CA LEU A 274 -15.14 16.01 -6.83
C LEU A 274 -16.61 15.61 -7.09
N PRO A 275 -17.06 15.57 -8.35
CA PRO A 275 -18.38 15.06 -8.69
C PRO A 275 -18.58 13.63 -8.19
N GLY A 276 -19.76 13.36 -7.61
CA GLY A 276 -20.13 12.04 -7.08
C GLY A 276 -20.83 12.16 -5.73
N ARG A 277 -21.72 11.21 -5.43
CA ARG A 277 -22.47 11.13 -4.17
C ARG A 277 -21.77 10.23 -3.14
N THR A 278 -20.93 9.32 -3.62
CA THR A 278 -20.18 8.36 -2.82
C THR A 278 -18.68 8.56 -3.02
N THR A 279 -17.87 8.10 -2.08
CA THR A 279 -16.41 8.11 -2.18
C THR A 279 -15.94 7.35 -3.44
N CYS A 280 -16.63 6.28 -3.81
CA CYS A 280 -16.36 5.53 -5.04
C CYS A 280 -16.56 6.40 -6.28
N GLU A 281 -17.71 7.07 -6.43
CA GLU A 281 -18.00 7.97 -7.58
C GLU A 281 -17.02 9.15 -7.64
N GLN A 282 -16.61 9.69 -6.49
CA GLN A 282 -15.61 10.76 -6.41
C GLN A 282 -14.23 10.26 -6.86
N ALA A 283 -13.85 9.04 -6.48
CA ALA A 283 -12.61 8.40 -6.93
C ALA A 283 -12.63 8.15 -8.45
N GLU A 284 -13.75 7.71 -9.01
CA GLU A 284 -13.93 7.60 -10.47
C GLU A 284 -13.77 8.95 -11.16
N SER A 285 -14.40 10.00 -10.63
CA SER A 285 -14.29 11.36 -11.14
C SER A 285 -12.85 11.87 -11.13
N TYR A 286 -12.09 11.53 -10.07
CA TYR A 286 -10.67 11.82 -10.01
C TYR A 286 -9.91 11.13 -11.15
N VAL A 287 -10.12 9.83 -11.32
CA VAL A 287 -9.41 9.02 -12.32
C VAL A 287 -9.74 9.50 -13.73
N ARG A 288 -11.01 9.83 -14.02
CA ARG A 288 -11.40 10.48 -15.29
C ARG A 288 -10.70 11.83 -15.47
N SER A 289 -10.57 12.63 -14.41
CA SER A 289 -9.91 13.96 -14.48
C SER A 289 -8.42 13.92 -14.82
N ILE A 290 -7.78 12.75 -14.66
CA ILE A 290 -6.38 12.51 -15.01
C ILE A 290 -6.22 11.74 -16.32
N GLY A 291 -7.33 11.50 -17.05
CA GLY A 291 -7.34 11.04 -18.43
C GLY A 291 -7.54 9.54 -18.63
N PHE A 292 -8.18 8.84 -17.68
CA PHE A 292 -8.62 7.44 -17.87
C PHE A 292 -10.12 7.40 -18.19
N THR A 293 -10.52 6.30 -18.84
CA THR A 293 -11.89 6.07 -19.29
C THR A 293 -12.66 5.18 -18.30
N ASP A 294 -13.97 5.02 -18.54
CA ASP A 294 -14.79 4.08 -17.77
C ASP A 294 -14.37 2.62 -18.00
N GLU A 295 -13.90 2.31 -19.21
CA GLU A 295 -13.37 0.99 -19.55
C GLU A 295 -12.10 0.68 -18.74
N ASP A 296 -11.25 1.66 -18.49
CA ASP A 296 -10.07 1.51 -17.62
C ASP A 296 -10.48 1.20 -16.19
N ILE A 297 -11.49 1.91 -15.67
CA ILE A 297 -12.02 1.66 -14.31
C ILE A 297 -12.62 0.26 -14.23
N VAL A 298 -13.41 -0.14 -15.21
CA VAL A 298 -13.98 -1.49 -15.29
C VAL A 298 -12.88 -2.54 -15.37
N ARG A 299 -11.83 -2.30 -16.15
CA ARG A 299 -10.67 -3.19 -16.26
C ARG A 299 -9.95 -3.36 -14.92
N PHE A 300 -9.70 -2.27 -14.20
CA PHE A 300 -9.10 -2.33 -12.85
C PHE A 300 -9.97 -3.16 -11.89
N ARG A 301 -11.29 -2.90 -11.88
CA ARG A 301 -12.23 -3.65 -11.06
C ARG A 301 -12.28 -5.14 -11.40
N LYS A 302 -12.20 -5.47 -12.69
CA LYS A 302 -12.14 -6.87 -13.14
C LYS A 302 -10.89 -7.60 -12.64
N ILE A 303 -9.76 -6.91 -12.56
CA ILE A 303 -8.49 -7.46 -12.03
C ILE A 303 -8.58 -7.68 -10.52
N MET A 304 -9.26 -6.76 -9.82
CA MET A 304 -9.16 -6.65 -8.36
C MET A 304 -10.37 -7.17 -7.58
N LEU A 305 -11.53 -7.38 -8.21
CA LEU A 305 -12.74 -7.86 -7.52
C LEU A 305 -13.05 -9.30 -7.91
N CYS A 306 -13.04 -10.17 -6.90
CA CYS A 306 -13.52 -11.55 -7.03
C CYS A 306 -15.06 -11.61 -6.89
N PRO A 307 -15.70 -12.60 -7.52
CA PRO A 307 -17.14 -12.87 -7.33
C PRO A 307 -17.53 -13.03 -5.86
#